data_18cd0badeaeeecba1903640ff68b0c32
#
_entry.id   18cd0badeaeeecba1903640ff68b0c32
#
_cell.length_a   1.000
_cell.length_b   1.000
_cell.length_c   1.000
_cell.angle_alpha   90.00
_cell.angle_beta   90.00
_cell.angle_gamma   90.00
#
_symmetry.space_group_name_H-M   'P 1'
#
loop_
_entity.id
_entity.type
_entity.pdbx_description
1 polymer ?
#
loop_
_entity_poly.entity_id
_entity_poly.type
_entity_poly.pdbx_seq_one_letter_code
_entity_poly.pdbx_strand_id
1 'polypeptide(L)'
;MIMGNGYPAPALGNGEKIQDGLPGDGKLNQPTPMASLGWHQVEEAKPTMEDFTAEDWTLLSRQKKDFYSEHQATQALGFLRAQEHVESFGYQVNNYRHCLQSATMAYRDGCDEELVVCTLFHDVGYLISPDNHGEFAATLLANYISNKTYWLLKHHQYFLDVHARNHPDLDTAELEKFRGHPFFEHTAEWVRRYDQNSIQSSYDTAPLEFFKPMVKKLFSRPSKGKILNS
;
A
#
# COMPACT_ATOMS: atom_id res chain seq x y z
N MET A 1 7.40 -6.11 44.04
CA MET A 1 7.00 -7.50 43.70
C MET A 1 5.87 -7.39 42.67
N ILE A 2 6.23 -7.34 41.39
CA ILE A 2 5.26 -7.22 40.29
C ILE A 2 5.01 -8.64 39.81
N MET A 3 3.80 -9.16 40.08
CA MET A 3 3.40 -10.47 39.59
C MET A 3 3.17 -10.37 38.08
N GLY A 4 3.97 -11.09 37.32
CA GLY A 4 3.79 -11.24 35.89
C GLY A 4 2.52 -12.01 35.62
N ASN A 5 1.52 -11.38 35.00
CA ASN A 5 0.38 -12.03 34.40
C ASN A 5 0.87 -12.79 33.15
N GLY A 6 1.29 -14.05 33.36
CA GLY A 6 1.51 -14.96 32.24
C GLY A 6 0.18 -15.30 31.58
N TYR A 7 -0.10 -14.72 30.43
CA TYR A 7 -1.13 -15.24 29.55
C TYR A 7 -0.65 -16.60 29.04
N PRO A 8 -1.41 -17.69 29.21
CA PRO A 8 -1.08 -18.95 28.56
C PRO A 8 -1.14 -18.68 27.04
N ALA A 9 -0.02 -18.93 26.35
CA ALA A 9 0.00 -18.85 24.91
C ALA A 9 -1.08 -19.79 24.34
N PRO A 10 -2.00 -19.30 23.50
CA PRO A 10 -2.95 -20.18 22.85
C PRO A 10 -2.17 -21.19 22.00
N ALA A 11 -2.54 -22.46 22.07
CA ALA A 11 -1.96 -23.49 21.22
C ALA A 11 -2.26 -23.11 19.75
N LEU A 12 -1.23 -22.67 19.03
CA LEU A 12 -1.31 -22.44 17.59
C LEU A 12 -1.22 -23.79 16.90
N GLY A 13 -2.38 -24.40 16.60
CA GLY A 13 -2.49 -25.63 15.83
C GLY A 13 -3.05 -26.83 16.59
N ASN A 14 -3.77 -27.69 15.89
CA ASN A 14 -4.47 -28.87 16.39
C ASN A 14 -3.57 -30.11 16.62
N GLY A 15 -2.33 -29.93 17.06
CA GLY A 15 -1.52 -31.05 17.56
C GLY A 15 -1.04 -32.11 16.55
N GLU A 16 -1.41 -32.03 15.28
CA GLU A 16 -0.79 -32.85 14.24
C GLU A 16 0.58 -32.30 13.93
N LYS A 17 1.61 -33.05 14.29
CA LYS A 17 2.97 -32.76 13.82
C LYS A 17 2.96 -32.88 12.30
N ILE A 18 3.02 -31.76 11.61
CA ILE A 18 3.42 -31.73 10.20
C ILE A 18 4.80 -32.37 10.19
N GLN A 19 4.96 -33.49 9.47
CA GLN A 19 6.29 -34.05 9.25
C GLN A 19 7.14 -32.96 8.63
N ASP A 20 8.16 -32.54 9.37
CA ASP A 20 9.07 -31.51 8.97
C ASP A 20 9.84 -31.98 7.73
N GLY A 21 9.34 -31.59 6.56
CA GLY A 21 9.99 -31.84 5.27
C GLY A 21 11.09 -30.82 4.97
N LEU A 22 11.46 -29.99 5.95
CA LEU A 22 12.56 -29.07 5.78
C LEU A 22 13.87 -29.86 5.66
N PRO A 23 14.74 -29.52 4.68
CA PRO A 23 16.07 -30.12 4.59
C PRO A 23 16.81 -29.87 5.90
N GLY A 24 17.14 -30.97 6.60
CA GLY A 24 17.83 -30.91 7.89
C GLY A 24 19.14 -30.16 7.80
N ASP A 25 19.53 -29.58 8.92
CA ASP A 25 20.89 -29.15 9.25
C ASP A 25 21.41 -27.87 8.57
N GLY A 26 20.81 -26.74 8.87
CA GLY A 26 21.50 -25.44 8.82
C GLY A 26 21.95 -24.92 7.45
N LYS A 27 21.64 -25.63 6.36
CA LYS A 27 22.02 -25.24 5.00
C LYS A 27 21.06 -24.24 4.32
N LEU A 28 20.03 -23.80 5.03
CA LEU A 28 19.15 -22.71 4.60
C LEU A 28 19.71 -21.32 4.94
N ASN A 29 20.88 -21.24 5.57
CA ASN A 29 21.55 -19.97 5.83
C ASN A 29 22.02 -19.35 4.52
N GLN A 30 21.12 -18.65 3.88
CA GLN A 30 21.49 -17.67 2.86
C GLN A 30 22.06 -16.45 3.59
N PRO A 31 23.27 -15.98 3.22
CA PRO A 31 23.79 -14.75 3.80
C PRO A 31 22.80 -13.62 3.51
N THR A 32 22.32 -12.98 4.55
CA THR A 32 21.45 -11.83 4.37
C THR A 32 22.19 -10.71 3.65
N PRO A 33 21.60 -10.06 2.62
CA PRO A 33 22.26 -8.98 1.91
C PRO A 33 22.65 -7.78 2.79
N MET A 34 22.22 -7.76 4.04
CA MET A 34 22.44 -6.66 5.00
C MET A 34 23.90 -6.36 5.29
N ALA A 35 24.76 -7.37 5.27
CA ALA A 35 26.21 -7.16 5.45
C ALA A 35 26.82 -6.24 4.35
N SER A 36 26.25 -6.23 3.15
CA SER A 36 26.70 -5.39 2.03
C SER A 36 26.27 -3.93 2.13
N LEU A 37 25.29 -3.60 3.01
CA LEU A 37 24.78 -2.24 3.20
C LEU A 37 25.48 -1.47 4.33
N GLY A 38 26.51 -2.04 4.96
CA GLY A 38 27.21 -1.42 6.08
C GLY A 38 26.38 -1.29 7.36
N TRP A 39 25.29 -2.04 7.48
CA TRP A 39 24.46 -2.06 8.69
C TRP A 39 25.08 -2.93 9.77
N HIS A 40 24.87 -2.50 10.99
CA HIS A 40 25.28 -3.28 12.16
C HIS A 40 24.18 -4.26 12.55
N GLN A 41 24.58 -5.49 12.83
CA GLN A 41 23.69 -6.53 13.35
C GLN A 41 23.72 -6.55 14.87
N VAL A 42 22.63 -6.98 15.47
CA VAL A 42 22.61 -7.39 16.87
C VAL A 42 23.46 -8.67 17.02
N GLU A 43 24.14 -8.83 18.15
CA GLU A 43 25.04 -9.98 18.41
C GLU A 43 24.29 -11.33 18.29
N GLU A 44 24.95 -12.35 17.72
CA GLU A 44 24.39 -13.71 17.60
C GLU A 44 24.02 -14.34 18.96
N ALA A 45 24.67 -13.91 20.03
CA ALA A 45 24.34 -14.36 21.39
C ALA A 45 22.95 -13.93 21.88
N LYS A 46 22.23 -13.08 21.09
CA LYS A 46 20.88 -12.58 21.37
C LYS A 46 19.89 -13.14 20.35
N PRO A 47 19.48 -14.42 20.44
CA PRO A 47 18.68 -15.09 19.43
C PRO A 47 17.21 -14.64 19.39
N THR A 48 16.73 -13.99 20.44
CA THR A 48 15.34 -13.51 20.53
C THR A 48 15.27 -12.01 20.81
N MET A 49 14.15 -11.40 20.49
CA MET A 49 13.90 -9.97 20.78
C MET A 49 13.87 -9.67 22.29
N GLU A 50 13.61 -10.67 23.12
CA GLU A 50 13.65 -10.55 24.59
C GLU A 50 15.06 -10.36 25.12
N ASP A 51 16.07 -10.80 24.38
CA ASP A 51 17.48 -10.65 24.73
C ASP A 51 18.04 -9.28 24.34
N PHE A 52 17.29 -8.47 23.57
CA PHE A 52 17.75 -7.19 23.06
C PHE A 52 17.81 -6.13 24.15
N THR A 53 18.92 -5.42 24.21
CA THR A 53 19.08 -4.26 25.09
C THR A 53 18.44 -2.99 24.52
N ALA A 54 18.38 -1.94 25.31
CA ALA A 54 17.92 -0.63 24.87
C ALA A 54 18.79 -0.07 23.73
N GLU A 55 20.09 -0.35 23.76
CA GLU A 55 21.05 0.04 22.73
C GLU A 55 20.79 -0.70 21.42
N ASP A 56 20.48 -2.01 21.48
CA ASP A 56 20.11 -2.79 20.30
C ASP A 56 18.85 -2.23 19.64
N TRP A 57 17.81 -1.94 20.43
CA TRP A 57 16.58 -1.33 19.93
C TRP A 57 16.80 0.06 19.33
N THR A 58 17.69 0.85 19.92
CA THR A 58 18.06 2.16 19.39
C THR A 58 18.77 2.05 18.05
N LEU A 59 19.72 1.10 17.93
CA LEU A 59 20.42 0.80 16.70
C LEU A 59 19.45 0.40 15.58
N LEU A 60 18.60 -0.59 15.84
CA LEU A 60 17.62 -1.08 14.87
C LEU A 60 16.64 0.01 14.44
N SER A 61 16.17 0.83 15.38
CA SER A 61 15.23 1.92 15.09
C SER A 61 15.85 2.99 14.20
N ARG A 62 17.11 3.34 14.45
CA ARG A 62 17.87 4.29 13.62
C ARG A 62 18.05 3.74 12.20
N GLN A 63 18.54 2.51 12.06
CA GLN A 63 18.76 1.89 10.76
C GLN A 63 17.46 1.75 9.95
N LYS A 64 16.34 1.37 10.60
CA LYS A 64 15.03 1.34 9.96
C LYS A 64 14.58 2.71 9.47
N LYS A 65 14.76 3.74 10.30
CA LYS A 65 14.38 5.12 9.93
C LYS A 65 15.16 5.59 8.70
N ASP A 66 16.46 5.37 8.68
CA ASP A 66 17.32 5.76 7.56
C ASP A 66 16.92 5.03 6.29
N PHE A 67 16.68 3.70 6.37
CA PHE A 67 16.20 2.91 5.24
C PHE A 67 14.87 3.42 4.70
N TYR A 68 13.88 3.63 5.56
CA TYR A 68 12.55 4.06 5.11
C TYR A 68 12.59 5.45 4.47
N SER A 69 13.39 6.37 5.01
CA SER A 69 13.51 7.71 4.44
C SER A 69 14.05 7.71 3.00
N GLU A 70 14.91 6.75 2.67
CA GLU A 70 15.56 6.66 1.35
C GLU A 70 14.81 5.75 0.37
N HIS A 71 14.20 4.67 0.86
CA HIS A 71 13.74 3.58 0.01
C HIS A 71 12.23 3.40 -0.06
N GLN A 72 11.44 3.95 0.88
CA GLN A 72 10.01 3.68 0.94
C GLN A 72 9.26 4.13 -0.32
N ALA A 73 9.56 5.34 -0.82
CA ALA A 73 8.98 5.81 -2.08
C ALA A 73 9.35 4.91 -3.27
N THR A 74 10.59 4.40 -3.29
CA THR A 74 11.07 3.51 -4.34
C THR A 74 10.36 2.15 -4.28
N GLN A 75 10.11 1.62 -3.09
CA GLN A 75 9.35 0.38 -2.89
C GLN A 75 7.90 0.55 -3.37
N ALA A 76 7.24 1.65 -2.99
CA ALA A 76 5.88 1.95 -3.44
C ALA A 76 5.80 2.05 -4.97
N LEU A 77 6.70 2.78 -5.61
CA LEU A 77 6.81 2.85 -7.07
C LEU A 77 7.08 1.49 -7.70
N GLY A 78 7.78 0.60 -7.01
CA GLY A 78 8.04 -0.78 -7.44
C GLY A 78 6.75 -1.59 -7.59
N PHE A 79 5.80 -1.48 -6.67
CA PHE A 79 4.50 -2.13 -6.78
C PHE A 79 3.72 -1.68 -8.02
N LEU A 80 3.74 -0.38 -8.33
CA LEU A 80 3.08 0.13 -9.52
C LEU A 80 3.81 -0.33 -10.79
N ARG A 81 5.15 -0.24 -10.83
CA ARG A 81 5.96 -0.66 -11.99
C ARG A 81 5.83 -2.14 -12.28
N ALA A 82 5.63 -3.00 -11.27
CA ALA A 82 5.43 -4.43 -11.48
C ALA A 82 4.22 -4.76 -12.36
N GLN A 83 3.29 -3.81 -12.54
CA GLN A 83 2.08 -3.95 -13.35
C GLN A 83 2.27 -3.47 -14.81
N GLU A 84 3.42 -2.92 -15.18
CA GLU A 84 3.66 -2.29 -16.48
C GLU A 84 3.39 -3.22 -17.67
N HIS A 85 3.68 -4.51 -17.51
CA HIS A 85 3.55 -5.51 -18.56
C HIS A 85 2.47 -6.57 -18.28
N VAL A 86 1.56 -6.27 -17.35
CA VAL A 86 0.47 -7.18 -17.02
C VAL A 86 -0.69 -7.00 -18.00
N GLU A 87 -1.43 -8.08 -18.23
CA GLU A 87 -2.59 -8.11 -19.12
C GLU A 87 -3.66 -7.07 -18.76
N SER A 88 -4.36 -6.58 -19.78
CA SER A 88 -5.41 -5.59 -19.64
C SER A 88 -6.80 -6.17 -19.36
N PHE A 89 -6.93 -7.49 -19.33
CA PHE A 89 -8.22 -8.21 -19.19
C PHE A 89 -9.28 -7.86 -20.24
N GLY A 90 -8.87 -7.24 -21.37
CA GLY A 90 -9.75 -6.78 -22.43
C GLY A 90 -10.07 -5.28 -22.41
N TYR A 91 -9.61 -4.54 -21.42
CA TYR A 91 -9.65 -3.07 -21.43
C TYR A 91 -8.67 -2.51 -22.49
N GLN A 92 -8.88 -1.27 -22.92
CA GLN A 92 -7.96 -0.60 -23.87
C GLN A 92 -6.58 -0.32 -23.27
N VAL A 93 -6.48 -0.27 -21.96
CA VAL A 93 -5.25 -0.05 -21.19
C VAL A 93 -5.16 -1.06 -20.05
N ASN A 94 -3.94 -1.40 -19.64
CA ASN A 94 -3.75 -2.20 -18.42
C ASN A 94 -3.82 -1.31 -17.18
N ASN A 95 -3.83 -1.92 -15.99
CA ASN A 95 -3.95 -1.22 -14.73
C ASN A 95 -2.83 -0.19 -14.49
N TYR A 96 -1.60 -0.48 -14.89
CA TYR A 96 -0.49 0.47 -14.83
C TYR A 96 -0.79 1.75 -15.62
N ARG A 97 -1.23 1.60 -16.87
CA ARG A 97 -1.59 2.72 -17.74
C ARG A 97 -2.81 3.48 -17.21
N HIS A 98 -3.81 2.78 -16.68
CA HIS A 98 -4.97 3.36 -16.00
C HIS A 98 -4.55 4.29 -14.85
N CYS A 99 -3.69 3.83 -13.94
CA CYS A 99 -3.17 4.63 -12.83
C CYS A 99 -2.42 5.88 -13.30
N LEU A 100 -1.57 5.75 -14.34
CA LEU A 100 -0.86 6.90 -14.92
C LEU A 100 -1.81 7.89 -15.59
N GLN A 101 -2.81 7.39 -16.29
CA GLN A 101 -3.80 8.21 -16.98
C GLN A 101 -4.65 9.00 -15.99
N SER A 102 -5.18 8.34 -14.95
CA SER A 102 -5.94 8.97 -13.87
C SER A 102 -5.14 10.10 -13.21
N ALA A 103 -3.89 9.81 -12.84
CA ALA A 103 -2.99 10.81 -12.23
C ALA A 103 -2.67 11.96 -13.18
N THR A 104 -2.53 11.70 -14.49
CA THR A 104 -2.31 12.74 -15.50
C THR A 104 -3.51 13.66 -15.60
N MET A 105 -4.74 13.10 -15.57
CA MET A 105 -5.97 13.89 -15.57
C MET A 105 -6.05 14.78 -14.33
N ALA A 106 -5.83 14.22 -13.14
CA ALA A 106 -5.84 14.97 -11.89
C ALA A 106 -4.78 16.09 -11.87
N TYR A 107 -3.59 15.83 -12.39
CA TYR A 107 -2.54 16.84 -12.50
C TYR A 107 -2.94 17.98 -13.45
N ARG A 108 -3.47 17.67 -14.62
CA ARG A 108 -3.92 18.68 -15.62
C ARG A 108 -5.07 19.54 -15.11
N ASP A 109 -5.91 18.99 -14.25
CA ASP A 109 -7.00 19.71 -13.59
C ASP A 109 -6.52 20.59 -12.41
N GLY A 110 -5.23 20.61 -12.11
CA GLY A 110 -4.66 21.43 -11.05
C GLY A 110 -4.90 20.92 -9.64
N CYS A 111 -5.17 19.61 -9.48
CA CYS A 111 -5.24 18.99 -8.16
C CYS A 111 -3.92 19.14 -7.41
N ASP A 112 -3.99 19.19 -6.07
CA ASP A 112 -2.78 19.21 -5.24
C ASP A 112 -1.95 17.92 -5.39
N GLU A 113 -0.67 18.00 -5.05
CA GLU A 113 0.26 16.88 -5.21
C GLU A 113 -0.16 15.63 -4.42
N GLU A 114 -0.81 15.80 -3.26
CA GLU A 114 -1.31 14.67 -2.47
C GLU A 114 -2.37 13.90 -3.26
N LEU A 115 -3.36 14.60 -3.80
CA LEU A 115 -4.43 13.97 -4.56
C LEU A 115 -3.89 13.34 -5.85
N VAL A 116 -2.94 13.99 -6.54
CA VAL A 116 -2.28 13.43 -7.75
C VAL A 116 -1.56 12.12 -7.42
N VAL A 117 -0.77 12.08 -6.33
CA VAL A 117 -0.07 10.85 -5.92
C VAL A 117 -1.06 9.77 -5.47
N CYS A 118 -2.11 10.14 -4.74
CA CYS A 118 -3.15 9.18 -4.35
C CYS A 118 -3.88 8.61 -5.58
N THR A 119 -4.17 9.45 -6.56
CA THR A 119 -4.74 9.02 -7.84
C THR A 119 -3.79 8.08 -8.60
N LEU A 120 -2.48 8.33 -8.54
CA LEU A 120 -1.48 7.42 -9.14
C LEU A 120 -1.49 6.02 -8.50
N PHE A 121 -1.78 5.93 -7.21
CA PHE A 121 -1.69 4.69 -6.45
C PHE A 121 -3.04 4.04 -6.14
N HIS A 122 -4.17 4.60 -6.56
CA HIS A 122 -5.49 4.15 -6.12
C HIS A 122 -5.73 2.65 -6.38
N ASP A 123 -5.28 2.17 -7.52
CA ASP A 123 -5.42 0.78 -7.96
C ASP A 123 -4.13 -0.04 -7.85
N VAL A 124 -3.14 0.43 -7.08
CA VAL A 124 -1.87 -0.31 -6.92
C VAL A 124 -2.05 -1.71 -6.36
N GLY A 125 -3.11 -1.95 -5.61
CA GLY A 125 -3.49 -3.24 -5.04
C GLY A 125 -4.29 -4.15 -5.96
N TYR A 126 -4.77 -3.68 -7.11
CA TYR A 126 -5.76 -4.39 -7.94
C TYR A 126 -5.34 -5.81 -8.35
N LEU A 127 -4.07 -6.02 -8.69
CA LEU A 127 -3.56 -7.34 -9.08
C LEU A 127 -3.16 -8.25 -7.91
N ILE A 128 -3.10 -7.71 -6.69
CA ILE A 128 -2.66 -8.44 -5.49
C ILE A 128 -3.87 -8.81 -4.62
N SER A 129 -4.80 -7.88 -4.49
CA SER A 129 -5.99 -8.00 -3.64
C SER A 129 -7.17 -7.29 -4.33
N PRO A 130 -7.72 -7.87 -5.41
CA PRO A 130 -8.73 -7.20 -6.24
C PRO A 130 -9.95 -6.74 -5.44
N ASP A 131 -10.45 -7.55 -4.52
CA ASP A 131 -11.64 -7.22 -3.73
C ASP A 131 -11.41 -6.13 -2.68
N ASN A 132 -10.14 -5.90 -2.29
CA ASN A 132 -9.74 -4.94 -1.25
C ASN A 132 -8.63 -4.00 -1.74
N HIS A 133 -8.52 -3.75 -3.05
CA HIS A 133 -7.44 -2.93 -3.60
C HIS A 133 -7.45 -1.49 -3.07
N GLY A 134 -8.64 -0.94 -2.81
CA GLY A 134 -8.78 0.39 -2.21
C GLY A 134 -8.22 0.45 -0.79
N GLU A 135 -8.46 -0.57 0.05
CA GLU A 135 -7.84 -0.65 1.37
C GLU A 135 -6.33 -0.84 1.29
N PHE A 136 -5.84 -1.62 0.33
CA PHE A 136 -4.41 -1.80 0.10
C PHE A 136 -3.74 -0.45 -0.23
N ALA A 137 -4.29 0.29 -1.19
CA ALA A 137 -3.80 1.61 -1.58
C ALA A 137 -3.84 2.62 -0.41
N ALA A 138 -4.97 2.66 0.30
CA ALA A 138 -5.14 3.52 1.46
C ALA A 138 -4.11 3.21 2.56
N THR A 139 -3.88 1.94 2.87
CA THR A 139 -2.92 1.50 3.89
C THR A 139 -1.48 1.84 3.49
N LEU A 140 -1.12 1.66 2.23
CA LEU A 140 0.21 2.00 1.70
C LEU A 140 0.57 3.47 1.95
N LEU A 141 -0.40 4.38 1.80
CA LEU A 141 -0.19 5.83 1.88
C LEU A 141 -0.63 6.45 3.22
N ALA A 142 -1.33 5.72 4.06
CA ALA A 142 -2.03 6.20 5.25
C ALA A 142 -1.23 7.16 6.14
N ASN A 143 0.07 6.88 6.31
CA ASN A 143 0.94 7.66 7.19
C ASN A 143 1.28 9.06 6.65
N TYR A 144 0.98 9.35 5.39
CA TYR A 144 1.44 10.55 4.68
C TYR A 144 0.32 11.41 4.12
N ILE A 145 -0.92 10.92 4.10
CA ILE A 145 -2.07 11.56 3.45
C ILE A 145 -3.12 12.04 4.44
N SER A 146 -4.00 12.93 4.02
CA SER A 146 -5.13 13.42 4.81
C SER A 146 -6.18 12.34 5.05
N ASN A 147 -7.04 12.51 6.07
CA ASN A 147 -8.15 11.60 6.32
C ASN A 147 -9.14 11.57 5.14
N LYS A 148 -9.32 12.71 4.47
CA LYS A 148 -10.18 12.80 3.29
C LYS A 148 -9.67 11.93 2.14
N THR A 149 -8.37 12.02 1.85
CA THR A 149 -7.75 11.25 0.77
C THR A 149 -7.62 9.76 1.14
N TYR A 150 -7.36 9.46 2.43
CA TYR A 150 -7.39 8.08 2.92
C TYR A 150 -8.76 7.45 2.72
N TRP A 151 -9.83 8.15 3.09
CA TRP A 151 -11.20 7.67 2.93
C TRP A 151 -11.56 7.47 1.45
N LEU A 152 -11.15 8.40 0.59
CA LEU A 152 -11.32 8.29 -0.86
C LEU A 152 -10.71 7.00 -1.38
N LEU A 153 -9.42 6.76 -1.11
CA LEU A 153 -8.72 5.56 -1.57
C LEU A 153 -9.39 4.28 -1.08
N LYS A 154 -9.75 4.27 0.20
CA LYS A 154 -10.35 3.08 0.84
C LYS A 154 -11.68 2.68 0.20
N HIS A 155 -12.48 3.63 -0.28
CA HIS A 155 -13.86 3.38 -0.67
C HIS A 155 -14.16 3.64 -2.15
N HIS A 156 -13.19 4.09 -2.97
CA HIS A 156 -13.43 4.48 -4.36
C HIS A 156 -14.11 3.39 -5.20
N GLN A 157 -13.77 2.12 -4.98
CA GLN A 157 -14.31 1.00 -5.72
C GLN A 157 -15.85 0.92 -5.66
N TYR A 158 -16.46 1.24 -4.51
CA TYR A 158 -17.92 1.26 -4.38
C TYR A 158 -18.59 2.36 -5.20
N PHE A 159 -17.88 3.45 -5.47
CA PHE A 159 -18.37 4.55 -6.29
C PHE A 159 -18.24 4.26 -7.79
N LEU A 160 -17.31 3.39 -8.17
CA LEU A 160 -17.12 2.99 -9.56
C LEU A 160 -18.34 2.24 -10.10
N ASP A 161 -19.01 1.46 -9.26
CA ASP A 161 -20.20 0.67 -9.63
C ASP A 161 -21.31 1.52 -10.25
N VAL A 162 -21.49 2.76 -9.82
CA VAL A 162 -22.48 3.68 -10.41
C VAL A 162 -22.23 3.93 -11.90
N HIS A 163 -20.99 3.82 -12.35
CA HIS A 163 -20.59 4.02 -13.74
C HIS A 163 -20.68 2.74 -14.59
N ALA A 164 -20.78 1.59 -13.96
CA ALA A 164 -20.85 0.26 -14.60
C ALA A 164 -22.29 -0.24 -14.85
N ARG A 165 -23.21 0.64 -15.23
CA ARG A 165 -24.68 0.40 -15.30
C ARG A 165 -25.12 -0.83 -16.09
N ASN A 166 -24.31 -1.30 -17.02
CA ASN A 166 -24.61 -2.45 -17.87
C ASN A 166 -23.91 -3.73 -17.39
N HIS A 167 -23.21 -3.67 -16.24
CA HIS A 167 -22.60 -4.87 -15.67
C HIS A 167 -23.68 -5.79 -15.10
N PRO A 168 -23.68 -7.10 -15.45
CA PRO A 168 -24.78 -8.01 -15.08
C PRO A 168 -24.90 -8.26 -13.58
N ASP A 169 -23.77 -8.15 -12.86
CA ASP A 169 -23.68 -8.46 -11.41
C ASP A 169 -23.55 -7.18 -10.56
N LEU A 170 -23.99 -6.02 -11.10
CA LEU A 170 -23.87 -4.74 -10.41
C LEU A 170 -24.72 -4.71 -9.14
N ASP A 171 -24.09 -4.45 -8.00
CA ASP A 171 -24.76 -4.14 -6.74
C ASP A 171 -24.29 -2.78 -6.20
N THR A 172 -25.18 -1.78 -6.24
CA THR A 172 -24.90 -0.45 -5.69
C THR A 172 -25.35 -0.30 -4.23
N ALA A 173 -25.86 -1.35 -3.59
CA ALA A 173 -26.38 -1.28 -2.23
C ALA A 173 -25.27 -0.95 -1.19
N GLU A 174 -24.05 -1.40 -1.43
CA GLU A 174 -22.91 -1.08 -0.57
C GLU A 174 -22.59 0.43 -0.57
N LEU A 175 -22.70 1.10 -1.71
CA LEU A 175 -22.48 2.55 -1.82
C LEU A 175 -23.44 3.36 -0.93
N GLU A 176 -24.69 2.92 -0.81
CA GLU A 176 -25.71 3.64 -0.02
C GLU A 176 -25.36 3.69 1.47
N LYS A 177 -24.55 2.75 1.98
CA LYS A 177 -24.06 2.76 3.37
C LYS A 177 -23.16 3.96 3.69
N PHE A 178 -22.55 4.55 2.66
CA PHE A 178 -21.66 5.68 2.78
C PHE A 178 -22.33 7.03 2.51
N ARG A 179 -23.59 7.03 2.06
CA ARG A 179 -24.33 8.26 1.79
C ARG A 179 -24.48 9.08 3.08
N GLY A 180 -24.15 10.35 3.01
CA GLY A 180 -24.09 11.23 4.18
C GLY A 180 -22.73 11.32 4.87
N HIS A 181 -21.74 10.51 4.48
CA HIS A 181 -20.38 10.69 4.96
C HIS A 181 -19.79 12.02 4.43
N PRO A 182 -19.05 12.80 5.24
CA PRO A 182 -18.53 14.13 4.83
C PRO A 182 -17.68 14.12 3.56
N PHE A 183 -17.08 12.98 3.21
CA PHE A 183 -16.23 12.84 2.03
C PHE A 183 -16.91 12.15 0.85
N PHE A 184 -18.20 11.82 0.97
CA PHE A 184 -18.95 11.11 -0.05
C PHE A 184 -18.92 11.84 -1.40
N GLU A 185 -19.39 13.08 -1.43
CA GLU A 185 -19.49 13.87 -2.68
C GLU A 185 -18.11 14.11 -3.32
N HIS A 186 -17.10 14.31 -2.50
CA HIS A 186 -15.72 14.47 -2.98
C HIS A 186 -15.22 13.20 -3.69
N THR A 187 -15.49 12.03 -3.11
CA THR A 187 -15.07 10.74 -3.70
C THR A 187 -15.88 10.43 -4.95
N ALA A 188 -17.19 10.66 -4.93
CA ALA A 188 -18.06 10.50 -6.11
C ALA A 188 -17.58 11.37 -7.29
N GLU A 189 -17.24 12.64 -7.02
CA GLU A 189 -16.74 13.55 -8.06
C GLU A 189 -15.35 13.10 -8.55
N TRP A 190 -14.47 12.63 -7.68
CA TRP A 190 -13.15 12.14 -8.05
C TRP A 190 -13.26 10.89 -8.97
N VAL A 191 -14.09 9.89 -8.60
CA VAL A 191 -14.34 8.70 -9.43
C VAL A 191 -14.92 9.11 -10.78
N ARG A 192 -15.92 10.01 -10.79
CA ARG A 192 -16.54 10.52 -12.01
C ARG A 192 -15.55 11.21 -12.95
N ARG A 193 -14.59 11.95 -12.41
CA ARG A 193 -13.63 12.73 -13.23
C ARG A 193 -12.44 11.92 -13.68
N TYR A 194 -11.88 11.09 -12.83
CA TYR A 194 -10.59 10.47 -13.07
C TYR A 194 -10.69 8.97 -13.27
N ASP A 195 -11.12 8.22 -12.27
CA ASP A 195 -11.07 6.78 -12.26
C ASP A 195 -11.82 6.16 -13.46
N GLN A 196 -13.12 6.33 -13.53
CA GLN A 196 -13.95 5.74 -14.58
C GLN A 196 -13.63 6.26 -16.01
N ASN A 197 -12.88 7.36 -16.14
CA ASN A 197 -12.52 7.96 -17.43
C ASN A 197 -11.11 7.54 -17.95
N SER A 198 -10.31 6.88 -17.16
CA SER A 198 -8.91 6.61 -17.47
C SER A 198 -8.66 5.25 -18.13
N ILE A 199 -9.48 4.92 -19.12
CA ILE A 199 -9.43 3.66 -19.89
C ILE A 199 -9.20 3.88 -21.39
N GLN A 200 -8.72 5.05 -21.79
CA GLN A 200 -8.57 5.43 -23.20
C GLN A 200 -7.14 5.22 -23.70
N SER A 201 -6.94 4.36 -24.69
CA SER A 201 -5.61 4.06 -25.26
C SER A 201 -4.94 5.26 -25.92
N SER A 202 -5.73 6.21 -26.46
CA SER A 202 -5.25 7.40 -27.16
C SER A 202 -4.99 8.60 -26.26
N TYR A 203 -5.30 8.53 -24.96
CA TYR A 203 -5.07 9.65 -24.06
C TYR A 203 -3.57 9.91 -23.88
N ASP A 204 -3.15 11.15 -24.01
CA ASP A 204 -1.77 11.60 -23.79
C ASP A 204 -1.43 11.53 -22.30
N THR A 205 -0.74 10.47 -21.90
CA THR A 205 -0.49 10.07 -20.52
C THR A 205 0.97 10.34 -20.14
N ALA A 206 1.21 11.04 -19.03
CA ALA A 206 2.55 11.29 -18.51
C ALA A 206 3.21 9.96 -18.06
N PRO A 207 4.52 9.78 -18.29
CA PRO A 207 5.24 8.61 -17.84
C PRO A 207 5.42 8.60 -16.32
N LEU A 208 5.68 7.42 -15.73
CA LEU A 208 5.90 7.28 -14.28
C LEU A 208 6.98 8.21 -13.73
N GLU A 209 8.01 8.47 -14.52
CA GLU A 209 9.14 9.35 -14.20
C GLU A 209 8.69 10.77 -13.84
N PHE A 210 7.63 11.25 -14.47
CA PHE A 210 7.04 12.57 -14.20
C PHE A 210 6.51 12.66 -12.75
N PHE A 211 5.93 11.60 -12.23
CA PHE A 211 5.32 11.56 -10.90
C PHE A 211 6.32 11.26 -9.76
N LYS A 212 7.48 10.67 -10.07
CA LYS A 212 8.48 10.28 -9.06
C LYS A 212 8.87 11.38 -8.07
N PRO A 213 9.07 12.64 -8.47
CA PRO A 213 9.38 13.71 -7.52
C PRO A 213 8.26 13.96 -6.52
N MET A 214 6.99 13.93 -6.97
CA MET A 214 5.81 14.11 -6.11
C MET A 214 5.67 12.95 -5.12
N VAL A 215 5.87 11.71 -5.58
CA VAL A 215 5.88 10.51 -4.72
C VAL A 215 6.96 10.62 -3.65
N LYS A 216 8.20 10.94 -4.02
CA LYS A 216 9.29 11.14 -3.04
C LYS A 216 8.96 12.23 -2.04
N LYS A 217 8.40 13.34 -2.47
CA LYS A 217 7.98 14.45 -1.61
C LYS A 217 6.88 14.02 -0.64
N LEU A 218 5.91 13.23 -1.08
CA LEU A 218 4.87 12.68 -0.19
C LEU A 218 5.49 11.82 0.91
N PHE A 219 6.32 10.84 0.54
CA PHE A 219 6.95 9.93 1.49
C PHE A 219 8.02 10.59 2.38
N SER A 220 8.48 11.79 2.06
CA SER A 220 9.37 12.59 2.93
C SER A 220 8.64 13.31 4.07
N ARG A 221 7.30 13.33 4.05
CA ARG A 221 6.50 13.90 5.15
C ARG A 221 6.76 13.11 6.44
N PRO A 222 6.65 13.75 7.62
CA PRO A 222 6.67 13.01 8.88
C PRO A 222 5.56 11.95 8.91
N SER A 223 5.93 10.71 9.23
CA SER A 223 4.96 9.63 9.39
C SER A 223 4.04 9.91 10.58
N LYS A 224 2.75 9.70 10.41
CA LYS A 224 1.74 9.81 11.48
C LYS A 224 1.83 8.68 12.52
N GLY A 225 2.71 7.70 12.30
CA GLY A 225 2.84 6.53 13.17
C GLY A 225 1.78 5.45 12.90
N LYS A 226 1.60 4.54 13.86
CA LYS A 226 0.60 3.47 13.72
C LYS A 226 -0.80 4.04 13.68
N ILE A 227 -1.56 3.69 12.65
CA ILE A 227 -2.99 3.99 12.59
C ILE A 227 -3.70 2.99 13.47
N LEU A 228 -4.07 3.44 14.65
CA LEU A 228 -4.88 2.68 15.59
C LEU A 228 -6.34 3.11 15.37
N ASN A 229 -7.10 2.30 14.66
CA ASN A 229 -8.56 2.43 14.46
C ASN A 229 -9.02 3.77 13.86
N SER A 230 -9.21 3.80 12.57
CA SER A 230 -10.08 4.79 11.91
C SER A 230 -11.32 4.08 11.39
#